data_6d98c0c1129ee8ad0bbd698fb1bdd1b9
#
_entry.id   6d98c0c1129ee8ad0bbd698fb1bdd1b9
#
_cell.length_a   1.000
_cell.length_b   1.000
_cell.length_c   1.000
_cell.angle_alpha   90.00
_cell.angle_beta   90.00
_cell.angle_gamma   90.00
#
_symmetry.space_group_name_H-M   'P 1'
#
loop_
_entity.id
_entity.type
_entity.pdbx_description
1 polymer ?
#
loop_
_entity_poly.entity_id
_entity_poly.type
_entity_poly.pdbx_seq_one_letter_code
_entity_poly.pdbx_strand_id
1 'polypeptide(L)'
;MLIYIDANLAQYCADHKDFIFGGNGVPPVNEPKLLRELEALQQIVKLEQLGEGWHVPAPKHLMKELLCKPTNNQRGVYSILLRVWEKAGQQEANDADEETITQIEQSLYPLKLKDKDRRHLAEAIALGAVWFLTNDESLINHTRPPKFRNHLCNVQGVYVARPSECIPEISRGLFLNTDQSD
;
A
#
# COMPACT_ATOMS: atom_id res chain seq x y z
N MET A 1 3.53 -2.62 -11.85
CA MET A 1 4.09 -2.98 -10.52
C MET A 1 3.02 -2.76 -9.47
N LEU A 2 2.87 -3.66 -8.50
CA LEU A 2 1.80 -3.62 -7.52
C LEU A 2 2.30 -3.06 -6.18
N ILE A 3 1.56 -2.09 -5.63
CA ILE A 3 1.80 -1.46 -4.33
C ILE A 3 0.62 -1.80 -3.42
N TYR A 4 0.86 -2.52 -2.32
CA TYR A 4 -0.15 -2.76 -1.30
C TYR A 4 -0.09 -1.66 -0.25
N ILE A 5 -1.22 -1.09 0.13
CA ILE A 5 -1.34 -0.16 1.26
C ILE A 5 -2.06 -0.84 2.41
N ASP A 6 -1.60 -0.60 3.64
CA ASP A 6 -2.27 -1.12 4.82
C ASP A 6 -3.56 -0.34 5.17
N ALA A 7 -4.33 -0.86 6.13
CA ALA A 7 -5.57 -0.24 6.57
C ALA A 7 -5.38 1.17 7.16
N ASN A 8 -4.22 1.46 7.77
CA ASN A 8 -3.93 2.77 8.31
C ASN A 8 -3.70 3.80 7.20
N LEU A 9 -2.95 3.43 6.16
CA LEU A 9 -2.76 4.31 5.00
C LEU A 9 -4.06 4.51 4.22
N ALA A 10 -4.87 3.46 4.05
CA ALA A 10 -6.19 3.58 3.45
C ALA A 10 -7.08 4.55 4.26
N GLN A 11 -6.98 4.54 5.61
CA GLN A 11 -7.66 5.51 6.47
C GLN A 11 -7.14 6.93 6.21
N TYR A 12 -5.83 7.14 6.11
CA TYR A 12 -5.28 8.47 5.78
C TYR A 12 -5.75 8.95 4.40
N CYS A 13 -5.81 8.09 3.41
CA CYS A 13 -6.38 8.42 2.11
C CYS A 13 -7.84 8.87 2.22
N ALA A 14 -8.60 8.24 3.09
CA ALA A 14 -9.98 8.58 3.37
C ALA A 14 -10.13 9.94 4.06
N ASP A 15 -9.36 10.15 5.13
CA ASP A 15 -9.45 11.35 5.96
C ASP A 15 -8.94 12.61 5.23
N HIS A 16 -8.01 12.44 4.27
CA HIS A 16 -7.35 13.52 3.53
C HIS A 16 -7.61 13.45 2.02
N LYS A 17 -8.78 12.91 1.63
CA LYS A 17 -9.12 12.63 0.22
C LYS A 17 -8.96 13.84 -0.72
N ASP A 18 -9.38 15.02 -0.29
CA ASP A 18 -9.35 16.23 -1.12
C ASP A 18 -7.91 16.68 -1.41
N PHE A 19 -7.00 16.45 -0.48
CA PHE A 19 -5.57 16.68 -0.65
C PHE A 19 -4.94 15.60 -1.54
N ILE A 20 -5.16 14.32 -1.23
CA ILE A 20 -4.48 13.20 -1.91
C ILE A 20 -4.98 13.04 -3.35
N PHE A 21 -6.29 13.09 -3.58
CA PHE A 21 -6.89 12.84 -4.90
C PHE A 21 -7.23 14.11 -5.67
N GLY A 22 -7.57 15.21 -4.99
CA GLY A 22 -7.95 16.49 -5.61
C GLY A 22 -6.76 17.36 -6.01
N GLY A 23 -5.61 17.16 -5.44
CA GLY A 23 -4.36 17.86 -5.79
C GLY A 23 -4.28 19.33 -5.37
N ASN A 24 -5.35 19.92 -4.85
CA ASN A 24 -5.50 21.36 -4.62
C ASN A 24 -5.77 21.75 -3.16
N GLY A 25 -5.73 20.82 -2.23
CA GLY A 25 -5.98 21.10 -0.81
C GLY A 25 -4.71 21.58 -0.10
N VAL A 26 -4.88 22.56 0.82
CA VAL A 26 -3.87 22.81 1.83
C VAL A 26 -3.84 21.57 2.73
N PRO A 27 -2.68 20.97 3.00
CA PRO A 27 -2.63 19.83 3.90
C PRO A 27 -3.19 20.25 5.27
N PRO A 28 -4.17 19.51 5.80
CA PRO A 28 -4.86 19.91 7.03
C PRO A 28 -4.04 19.65 8.29
N VAL A 29 -2.73 19.47 8.17
CA VAL A 29 -1.87 18.96 9.24
C VAL A 29 -0.66 19.86 9.44
N ASN A 30 -0.48 20.30 10.67
CA ASN A 30 0.71 21.01 11.10
C ASN A 30 1.87 20.08 11.53
N GLU A 31 1.70 18.76 11.33
CA GLU A 31 2.72 17.77 11.70
C GLU A 31 3.60 17.41 10.49
N PRO A 32 4.90 17.82 10.48
CA PRO A 32 5.77 17.66 9.30
C PRO A 32 5.95 16.21 8.85
N LYS A 33 5.95 15.25 9.79
CA LYS A 33 6.06 13.82 9.46
C LYS A 33 4.85 13.34 8.69
N LEU A 34 3.64 13.63 9.20
CA LEU A 34 2.41 13.22 8.54
C LEU A 34 2.25 13.91 7.20
N LEU A 35 2.55 15.20 7.11
CA LEU A 35 2.53 15.94 5.85
C LEU A 35 3.38 15.26 4.77
N ARG A 36 4.61 14.90 5.09
CA ARG A 36 5.51 14.20 4.18
C ARG A 36 4.93 12.90 3.65
N GLU A 37 4.27 12.11 4.50
CA GLU A 37 3.65 10.85 4.08
C GLU A 37 2.40 11.08 3.22
N LEU A 38 1.60 12.12 3.51
CA LEU A 38 0.46 12.51 2.69
C LEU A 38 0.88 13.02 1.29
N GLU A 39 1.95 13.81 1.22
CA GLU A 39 2.54 14.26 -0.05
C GLU A 39 3.04 13.07 -0.89
N ALA A 40 3.69 12.11 -0.26
CA ALA A 40 4.12 10.89 -0.92
C ALA A 40 2.95 10.05 -1.43
N LEU A 41 1.88 9.88 -0.64
CA LEU A 41 0.65 9.21 -1.09
C LEU A 41 0.01 9.93 -2.28
N GLN A 42 -0.04 11.27 -2.25
CA GLN A 42 -0.54 12.04 -3.39
C GLN A 42 0.28 11.79 -4.67
N GLN A 43 1.61 11.70 -4.54
CA GLN A 43 2.49 11.38 -5.68
C GLN A 43 2.23 9.97 -6.22
N ILE A 44 2.08 8.96 -5.35
CA ILE A 44 1.76 7.59 -5.76
C ILE A 44 0.44 7.56 -6.54
N VAL A 45 -0.60 8.22 -6.03
CA VAL A 45 -1.91 8.30 -6.71
C VAL A 45 -1.80 9.00 -8.06
N LYS A 46 -1.03 10.07 -8.17
CA LYS A 46 -0.81 10.77 -9.44
C LYS A 46 -0.10 9.88 -10.46
N LEU A 47 0.90 9.12 -10.06
CA LEU A 47 1.60 8.18 -10.95
C LEU A 47 0.66 7.07 -11.44
N GLU A 48 -0.17 6.51 -10.57
CA GLU A 48 -1.18 5.54 -10.96
C GLU A 48 -2.18 6.12 -11.99
N GLN A 49 -2.66 7.35 -11.75
CA GLN A 49 -3.59 8.03 -12.67
C GLN A 49 -2.98 8.32 -14.05
N LEU A 50 -1.67 8.50 -14.13
CA LEU A 50 -0.94 8.69 -15.40
C LEU A 50 -0.70 7.37 -16.14
N GLY A 51 -1.04 6.22 -15.54
CA GLY A 51 -0.85 4.92 -16.15
C GLY A 51 0.61 4.47 -16.20
N GLU A 52 1.44 4.99 -15.31
CA GLU A 52 2.90 4.72 -15.24
C GLU A 52 3.24 3.29 -14.77
N GLY A 53 2.36 2.33 -15.03
CA GLY A 53 2.57 0.91 -14.71
C GLY A 53 2.48 0.55 -13.22
N TRP A 54 1.94 1.44 -12.41
CA TRP A 54 1.71 1.24 -10.97
C TRP A 54 0.27 0.92 -10.67
N HIS A 55 0.07 0.09 -9.67
CA HIS A 55 -1.24 -0.41 -9.32
C HIS A 55 -1.37 -0.58 -7.81
N VAL A 56 -2.42 0.00 -7.23
CA VAL A 56 -2.80 -0.16 -5.83
C VAL A 56 -4.07 -1.00 -5.76
N PRO A 57 -4.01 -2.28 -5.36
CA PRO A 57 -5.18 -3.14 -5.30
C PRO A 57 -6.08 -2.76 -4.12
N ALA A 58 -7.35 -3.15 -4.21
CA ALA A 58 -8.30 -3.11 -3.11
C ALA A 58 -8.65 -4.55 -2.65
N PRO A 59 -7.71 -5.26 -2.03
CA PRO A 59 -7.87 -6.67 -1.75
C PRO A 59 -8.92 -6.94 -0.67
N LYS A 60 -9.49 -8.12 -0.71
CA LYS A 60 -10.66 -8.52 0.09
C LYS A 60 -10.49 -8.35 1.60
N HIS A 61 -9.31 -8.67 2.15
CA HIS A 61 -9.06 -8.52 3.59
C HIS A 61 -8.96 -7.08 4.01
N LEU A 62 -8.23 -6.26 3.26
CA LEU A 62 -8.17 -4.82 3.45
C LEU A 62 -9.59 -4.22 3.41
N MET A 63 -10.37 -4.57 2.40
CA MET A 63 -11.72 -4.09 2.23
C MET A 63 -12.64 -4.52 3.37
N LYS A 64 -12.57 -5.76 3.82
CA LYS A 64 -13.33 -6.26 4.96
C LYS A 64 -13.00 -5.49 6.24
N GLU A 65 -11.72 -5.22 6.49
CA GLU A 65 -11.31 -4.41 7.65
C GLU A 65 -11.83 -2.98 7.58
N LEU A 66 -11.72 -2.32 6.43
CA LEU A 66 -12.17 -0.96 6.23
C LEU A 66 -13.70 -0.81 6.35
N LEU A 67 -14.46 -1.77 5.82
CA LEU A 67 -15.92 -1.78 5.86
C LEU A 67 -16.49 -2.16 7.23
N CYS A 68 -15.72 -2.82 8.08
CA CYS A 68 -16.13 -3.16 9.44
C CYS A 68 -16.02 -1.99 10.43
N LYS A 69 -15.46 -0.86 10.04
CA LYS A 69 -15.33 0.32 10.91
C LYS A 69 -16.67 1.04 11.11
N PRO A 70 -16.95 1.53 12.35
CA PRO A 70 -18.32 1.84 12.78
C PRO A 70 -18.91 3.14 12.25
N THR A 71 -18.16 4.06 11.66
CA THR A 71 -18.68 5.36 11.28
C THR A 71 -19.19 5.42 9.85
N ASN A 72 -20.40 5.99 9.64
CA ASN A 72 -21.01 6.15 8.32
C ASN A 72 -20.16 7.01 7.36
N ASN A 73 -19.43 8.00 7.88
CA ASN A 73 -18.54 8.85 7.09
C ASN A 73 -17.36 8.04 6.52
N GLN A 74 -16.77 7.15 7.32
CA GLN A 74 -15.70 6.26 6.87
C GLN A 74 -16.17 5.32 5.76
N ARG A 75 -17.38 4.72 5.91
CA ARG A 75 -17.96 3.85 4.87
C ARG A 75 -18.17 4.59 3.54
N GLY A 76 -18.64 5.84 3.59
CA GLY A 76 -18.81 6.67 2.39
C GLY A 76 -17.49 6.96 1.69
N VAL A 77 -16.44 7.25 2.43
CA VAL A 77 -15.11 7.52 1.88
C VAL A 77 -14.47 6.26 1.32
N TYR A 78 -14.60 5.12 1.99
CA TYR A 78 -14.12 3.84 1.47
C TYR A 78 -14.79 3.44 0.17
N SER A 79 -16.10 3.68 0.03
CA SER A 79 -16.79 3.44 -1.24
C SER A 79 -16.30 4.35 -2.37
N ILE A 80 -15.85 5.56 -2.06
CA ILE A 80 -15.23 6.46 -3.05
C ILE A 80 -13.85 5.94 -3.46
N LEU A 81 -13.02 5.53 -2.50
CA LEU A 81 -11.71 4.94 -2.74
C LEU A 81 -11.82 3.69 -3.61
N LEU A 82 -12.75 2.81 -3.28
CA LEU A 82 -13.07 1.64 -4.10
C LEU A 82 -13.39 2.01 -5.54
N ARG A 83 -14.29 2.97 -5.75
CA ARG A 83 -14.67 3.38 -7.10
C ARG A 83 -13.53 4.03 -7.88
N VAL A 84 -12.65 4.76 -7.21
CA VAL A 84 -11.44 5.33 -7.83
C VAL A 84 -10.49 4.22 -8.25
N TRP A 85 -10.27 3.24 -7.39
CA TRP A 85 -9.41 2.09 -7.67
C TRP A 85 -10.03 1.10 -8.67
N GLU A 86 -11.34 0.85 -8.61
CA GLU A 86 -12.06 0.04 -9.60
C GLU A 86 -12.05 0.68 -11.00
N LYS A 87 -12.17 2.02 -11.09
CA LYS A 87 -12.11 2.73 -12.38
C LYS A 87 -10.73 2.74 -13.01
N ALA A 88 -9.67 2.57 -12.25
CA ALA A 88 -8.31 2.45 -12.76
C ALA A 88 -8.07 1.12 -13.53
N GLY A 89 -9.11 0.33 -13.78
CA GLY A 89 -9.09 -0.74 -14.79
C GLY A 89 -8.72 -2.13 -14.29
N GLN A 90 -8.98 -2.46 -13.01
CA GLN A 90 -8.27 -3.58 -12.43
C GLN A 90 -9.13 -4.56 -11.65
N GLN A 91 -10.19 -4.96 -12.28
CA GLN A 91 -11.13 -5.94 -11.72
C GLN A 91 -10.56 -7.37 -11.55
N GLU A 92 -9.49 -7.74 -12.25
CA GLU A 92 -9.04 -9.13 -12.30
C GLU A 92 -7.92 -9.52 -11.34
N ALA A 93 -7.23 -8.54 -10.71
CA ALA A 93 -6.03 -8.83 -9.91
C ALA A 93 -6.23 -8.69 -8.39
N ASN A 94 -7.44 -8.54 -7.91
CA ASN A 94 -7.67 -8.08 -6.55
C ASN A 94 -7.85 -9.18 -5.50
N ASP A 95 -7.98 -10.43 -5.89
CA ASP A 95 -8.18 -11.55 -4.97
C ASP A 95 -7.09 -12.60 -5.16
N ALA A 96 -6.20 -12.69 -4.19
CA ALA A 96 -5.34 -13.85 -4.07
C ALA A 96 -6.13 -15.04 -3.49
N ASP A 97 -5.73 -16.24 -3.88
CA ASP A 97 -6.30 -17.47 -3.36
C ASP A 97 -6.06 -17.60 -1.85
N GLU A 98 -7.11 -17.94 -1.11
CA GLU A 98 -7.09 -18.03 0.35
C GLU A 98 -6.11 -19.10 0.87
N GLU A 99 -5.96 -20.20 0.13
CA GLU A 99 -4.99 -21.25 0.48
C GLU A 99 -3.56 -20.73 0.34
N THR A 100 -3.26 -20.03 -0.75
CA THR A 100 -1.96 -19.38 -0.98
C THR A 100 -1.65 -18.35 0.11
N ILE A 101 -2.62 -17.48 0.46
CA ILE A 101 -2.43 -16.50 1.54
C ILE A 101 -2.12 -17.22 2.86
N THR A 102 -2.84 -18.29 3.18
CA THR A 102 -2.64 -19.06 4.42
C THR A 102 -1.27 -19.70 4.48
N GLN A 103 -0.77 -20.27 3.37
CA GLN A 103 0.56 -20.85 3.29
C GLN A 103 1.65 -19.80 3.48
N ILE A 104 1.51 -18.63 2.84
CA ILE A 104 2.44 -17.50 3.02
C ILE A 104 2.38 -16.99 4.45
N GLU A 105 1.20 -16.82 5.02
CA GLU A 105 1.02 -16.39 6.41
C GLU A 105 1.76 -17.31 7.39
N GLN A 106 1.68 -18.63 7.18
CA GLN A 106 2.44 -19.60 7.96
C GLN A 106 3.97 -19.40 7.81
N SER A 107 4.45 -19.12 6.62
CA SER A 107 5.88 -18.86 6.37
C SER A 107 6.40 -17.60 7.08
N LEU A 108 5.51 -16.66 7.40
CA LEU A 108 5.83 -15.42 8.11
C LEU A 108 5.82 -15.54 9.65
N TYR A 109 5.41 -16.68 10.22
CA TYR A 109 5.43 -16.87 11.69
C TYR A 109 6.78 -16.57 12.37
N PRO A 110 7.94 -16.92 11.77
CA PRO A 110 9.23 -16.59 12.36
C PRO A 110 9.48 -15.10 12.55
N LEU A 111 8.77 -14.25 11.83
CA LEU A 111 8.86 -12.79 11.95
C LEU A 111 8.15 -12.26 13.20
N LYS A 112 7.34 -13.07 13.89
CA LYS A 112 6.60 -12.68 15.11
C LYS A 112 5.76 -11.42 14.97
N LEU A 113 5.20 -11.19 13.79
CA LEU A 113 4.27 -10.11 13.50
C LEU A 113 2.94 -10.34 14.23
N LYS A 114 2.20 -9.26 14.51
CA LYS A 114 0.80 -9.38 14.95
C LYS A 114 -0.02 -10.10 13.87
N ASP A 115 -1.04 -10.83 14.26
CA ASP A 115 -1.84 -11.66 13.34
C ASP A 115 -2.41 -10.85 12.18
N LYS A 116 -2.93 -9.64 12.44
CA LYS A 116 -3.45 -8.76 11.39
C LYS A 116 -2.37 -8.32 10.41
N ASP A 117 -1.24 -7.83 10.92
CA ASP A 117 -0.14 -7.34 10.08
C ASP A 117 0.42 -8.48 9.22
N ARG A 118 0.55 -9.68 9.82
CA ARG A 118 0.99 -10.89 9.12
C ARG A 118 0.03 -11.27 8.00
N ARG A 119 -1.28 -11.19 8.27
CA ARG A 119 -2.32 -11.49 7.27
C ARG A 119 -2.29 -10.53 6.10
N HIS A 120 -2.22 -9.21 6.35
CA HIS A 120 -2.10 -8.20 5.30
C HIS A 120 -0.81 -8.36 4.48
N LEU A 121 0.30 -8.65 5.15
CA LEU A 121 1.57 -8.88 4.46
C LEU A 121 1.52 -10.16 3.60
N ALA A 122 0.88 -11.22 4.09
CA ALA A 122 0.69 -12.45 3.33
C ALA A 122 -0.19 -12.21 2.09
N GLU A 123 -1.27 -11.45 2.23
CA GLU A 123 -2.12 -11.07 1.10
C GLU A 123 -1.36 -10.24 0.06
N ALA A 124 -0.57 -9.26 0.51
CA ALA A 124 0.27 -8.45 -0.37
C ALA A 124 1.26 -9.30 -1.18
N ILE A 125 1.92 -10.26 -0.52
CA ILE A 125 2.85 -11.19 -1.17
C ILE A 125 2.12 -12.09 -2.16
N ALA A 126 0.96 -12.65 -1.78
CA ALA A 126 0.15 -13.51 -2.63
C ALA A 126 -0.35 -12.80 -3.90
N LEU A 127 -0.59 -11.49 -3.81
CA LEU A 127 -0.93 -10.63 -4.95
C LEU A 127 0.29 -10.24 -5.81
N GLY A 128 1.51 -10.56 -5.37
CA GLY A 128 2.73 -10.16 -6.07
C GLY A 128 3.10 -8.69 -5.87
N ALA A 129 2.71 -8.10 -4.74
CA ALA A 129 3.09 -6.73 -4.40
C ALA A 129 4.61 -6.62 -4.21
N VAL A 130 5.20 -5.62 -4.83
CA VAL A 130 6.62 -5.27 -4.63
C VAL A 130 6.79 -4.39 -3.40
N TRP A 131 5.81 -3.55 -3.12
CA TRP A 131 5.80 -2.67 -1.96
C TRP A 131 4.59 -2.93 -1.07
N PHE A 132 4.86 -3.05 0.23
CA PHE A 132 3.88 -2.99 1.30
C PHE A 132 4.07 -1.67 2.05
N LEU A 133 3.17 -0.72 1.83
CA LEU A 133 3.27 0.60 2.43
C LEU A 133 2.46 0.70 3.72
N THR A 134 3.09 1.22 4.76
CA THR A 134 2.48 1.42 6.08
C THR A 134 3.08 2.62 6.81
N ASN A 135 2.31 3.22 7.71
CA ASN A 135 2.79 4.18 8.70
C ASN A 135 2.87 3.56 10.12
N ASP A 136 2.61 2.26 10.27
CA ASP A 136 2.79 1.58 11.56
C ASP A 136 4.29 1.45 11.90
N GLU A 137 4.75 2.32 12.81
CA GLU A 137 6.13 2.32 13.31
C GLU A 137 6.54 0.97 13.91
N SER A 138 5.61 0.25 14.53
CA SER A 138 5.87 -1.06 15.11
C SER A 138 6.21 -2.07 14.01
N LEU A 139 5.41 -2.11 12.94
CA LEU A 139 5.64 -3.00 11.81
C LEU A 139 6.94 -2.65 11.07
N ILE A 140 7.15 -1.35 10.77
CA ILE A 140 8.37 -0.87 10.12
C ILE A 140 9.62 -1.26 10.93
N ASN A 141 9.64 -0.94 12.22
CA ASN A 141 10.78 -1.23 13.08
C ASN A 141 11.02 -2.74 13.23
N HIS A 142 9.96 -3.55 13.18
CA HIS A 142 10.05 -5.00 13.26
C HIS A 142 10.63 -5.62 11.98
N THR A 143 10.33 -5.05 10.82
CA THR A 143 10.78 -5.55 9.52
C THR A 143 12.13 -4.99 9.06
N ARG A 144 12.63 -3.90 9.66
CA ARG A 144 13.93 -3.27 9.33
C ARG A 144 15.19 -4.09 9.62
N PRO A 145 15.27 -4.94 10.69
CA PRO A 145 16.47 -5.71 10.95
C PRO A 145 16.89 -6.52 9.70
N PRO A 146 18.20 -6.57 9.36
CA PRO A 146 18.69 -7.16 8.11
C PRO A 146 18.18 -8.60 7.88
N LYS A 147 18.06 -9.39 8.93
CA LYS A 147 17.52 -10.75 8.85
C LYS A 147 16.10 -10.80 8.29
N PHE A 148 15.22 -9.93 8.78
CA PHE A 148 13.81 -9.90 8.37
C PHE A 148 13.64 -9.20 7.02
N ARG A 149 14.36 -8.09 6.82
CA ARG A 149 14.38 -7.38 5.55
C ARG A 149 14.84 -8.29 4.41
N ASN A 150 15.95 -9.01 4.60
CA ASN A 150 16.45 -9.94 3.59
C ASN A 150 15.47 -11.08 3.31
N HIS A 151 14.78 -11.60 4.34
CA HIS A 151 13.76 -12.62 4.14
C HIS A 151 12.61 -12.08 3.28
N LEU A 152 12.05 -10.91 3.62
CA LEU A 152 10.95 -10.30 2.87
C LEU A 152 11.37 -9.93 1.45
N CYS A 153 12.51 -9.27 1.26
CA CYS A 153 12.95 -8.82 -0.05
C CYS A 153 13.44 -9.96 -0.95
N ASN A 154 14.28 -10.84 -0.43
CA ASN A 154 14.95 -11.86 -1.26
C ASN A 154 14.15 -13.16 -1.40
N VAL A 155 13.32 -13.49 -0.41
CA VAL A 155 12.52 -14.73 -0.40
C VAL A 155 11.09 -14.46 -0.85
N GLN A 156 10.48 -13.37 -0.38
CA GLN A 156 9.08 -13.04 -0.64
C GLN A 156 8.90 -11.93 -1.70
N GLY A 157 9.97 -11.25 -2.10
CA GLY A 157 9.92 -10.22 -3.14
C GLY A 157 9.20 -8.91 -2.74
N VAL A 158 8.95 -8.68 -1.44
CA VAL A 158 8.21 -7.51 -0.95
C VAL A 158 9.08 -6.62 -0.07
N TYR A 159 8.95 -5.30 -0.25
CA TYR A 159 9.57 -4.27 0.58
C TYR A 159 8.53 -3.61 1.47
N VAL A 160 8.76 -3.62 2.79
CA VAL A 160 7.93 -2.90 3.77
C VAL A 160 8.54 -1.52 4.02
N ALA A 161 7.77 -0.46 3.74
CA ALA A 161 8.26 0.91 3.79
C ALA A 161 7.15 1.93 4.09
N ARG A 162 7.53 3.16 4.40
CA ARG A 162 6.63 4.31 4.36
C ARG A 162 6.43 4.79 2.92
N PRO A 163 5.31 5.48 2.63
CA PRO A 163 5.12 6.12 1.33
C PRO A 163 6.31 6.98 0.89
N SER A 164 6.83 7.81 1.79
CA SER A 164 7.97 8.70 1.50
C SER A 164 9.29 7.99 1.23
N GLU A 165 9.45 6.76 1.70
CA GLU A 165 10.64 5.93 1.44
C GLU A 165 10.54 5.21 0.08
N CYS A 166 9.32 4.96 -0.40
CA CYS A 166 9.03 4.30 -1.66
C CYS A 166 9.24 5.23 -2.87
N ILE A 167 8.83 6.49 -2.79
CA ILE A 167 8.85 7.45 -3.92
C ILE A 167 10.20 7.56 -4.64
N PRO A 168 11.36 7.70 -3.96
CA PRO A 168 12.64 7.79 -4.65
C PRO A 168 12.98 6.57 -5.50
N GLU A 169 12.59 5.38 -5.04
CA GLU A 169 12.84 4.12 -5.77
C GLU A 169 11.90 3.98 -6.97
N ILE A 170 10.63 4.38 -6.82
CA ILE A 170 9.67 4.46 -7.91
C ILE A 170 10.20 5.37 -9.02
N SER A 171 10.61 6.58 -8.66
CA SER A 171 11.09 7.57 -9.62
C SER A 171 12.32 7.07 -10.39
N ARG A 172 13.25 6.37 -9.72
CA ARG A 172 14.41 5.76 -10.40
C ARG A 172 14.00 4.68 -11.40
N GLY A 173 13.02 3.82 -11.04
CA GLY A 173 12.53 2.76 -11.92
C GLY A 173 11.87 3.30 -13.19
N LEU A 174 11.20 4.43 -13.13
CA LEU A 174 10.61 5.10 -14.29
C LEU A 174 11.67 5.62 -15.26
N PHE A 175 12.76 6.21 -14.77
CA PHE A 175 13.84 6.72 -15.61
C PHE A 175 14.64 5.62 -16.30
N LEU A 176 14.79 4.44 -15.68
CA LEU A 176 15.54 3.33 -16.28
C LEU A 176 14.80 2.66 -17.45
N ASN A 177 13.46 2.76 -17.50
CA ASN A 177 12.65 2.18 -18.57
C ASN A 177 12.52 3.11 -19.80
N THR A 178 12.82 4.40 -19.68
CA THR A 178 12.79 5.35 -20.81
C THR A 178 14.03 5.28 -21.69
N ASP A 179 15.16 4.78 -21.17
CA ASP A 179 16.42 4.65 -21.92
C ASP A 179 16.54 3.35 -22.74
N GLN A 180 15.53 2.47 -22.74
CA GLN A 180 15.53 1.21 -23.51
C GLN A 180 14.64 1.23 -24.76
N SER A 181 14.12 2.38 -25.16
CA SER A 181 13.20 2.52 -26.31
C SER A 181 13.79 3.34 -27.47
N ASP A 182 15.10 3.16 -27.78
CA ASP A 182 15.73 3.62 -29.01
C ASP A 182 16.29 2.46 -29.83
#